data_1474a62ad02f0fbc30df0e7dfdef98ad
#
_entry.id   1474a62ad02f0fbc30df0e7dfdef98ad
#
_cell.length_a   1.000
_cell.length_b   1.000
_cell.length_c   1.000
_cell.angle_alpha   90.00
_cell.angle_beta   90.00
_cell.angle_gamma   90.00
#
_symmetry.space_group_name_H-M   'P 1'
#
loop_
_entity.id
_entity.type
_entity.pdbx_description
1 polymer ?
#
loop_
_entity_poly.entity_id
_entity_poly.type
_entity_poly.pdbx_seq_one_letter_code
_entity_poly.pdbx_strand_id
1 'polypeptide(L)'
;RGWSGCNTYKNGVSVFYLMANRNQRGVALDLKSDEGRETIYRLVRDKGYDVILENFRPGVMDKLGLGYEELKKLNPGVIYCSCTGYGSSGPKVRKPGQDLLIQGMSGLAALAGPGDHPPMPTGTALVDQHGAILAALGITAAVYDRDKTGKGHRIEASLLGSALDLQIEPIGYYLNGGTLTPRADTGLSTRIHQSPYGIYKTADKYITLSLTSFENLEQAFTPGALEGFSAKDQMDNRIEFDKVVCRELLKRTTNEWELIFEELGIWYAPVNEYEIGRA
;
A
#
# COMPACT_ATOMS: atom_id res chain seq x y z
N ARG A 1 5.87 -8.89 -21.79
CA ARG A 1 4.63 -9.53 -22.33
C ARG A 1 4.50 -10.98 -21.88
N GLY A 2 5.60 -11.72 -21.77
CA GLY A 2 5.61 -13.12 -21.35
C GLY A 2 5.59 -13.38 -19.84
N TRP A 3 5.94 -12.40 -19.00
CA TRP A 3 5.90 -12.57 -17.56
C TRP A 3 4.49 -12.38 -17.00
N SER A 4 4.05 -13.32 -16.16
CA SER A 4 2.76 -13.24 -15.48
C SER A 4 2.87 -13.84 -14.08
N GLY A 5 2.65 -13.05 -13.05
CA GLY A 5 2.66 -13.51 -11.65
C GLY A 5 1.58 -14.53 -11.32
N CYS A 6 0.47 -14.54 -12.08
CA CYS A 6 -0.67 -15.44 -11.89
C CYS A 6 -0.80 -16.52 -12.97
N ASN A 7 0.21 -16.66 -13.84
CA ASN A 7 0.23 -17.60 -14.95
C ASN A 7 -1.03 -17.55 -15.85
N THR A 8 -1.61 -16.37 -15.99
CA THR A 8 -2.85 -16.15 -16.76
C THR A 8 -2.56 -15.32 -18.01
N TYR A 9 -2.98 -15.81 -19.16
CA TYR A 9 -2.71 -15.21 -20.48
C TYR A 9 -4.00 -15.07 -21.29
N LYS A 10 -4.09 -14.01 -22.08
CA LYS A 10 -5.12 -13.80 -23.08
C LYS A 10 -4.43 -13.60 -24.44
N ASN A 11 -4.72 -14.48 -25.38
CA ASN A 11 -4.09 -14.49 -26.73
C ASN A 11 -2.54 -14.43 -26.65
N GLY A 12 -1.93 -15.22 -25.75
CA GLY A 12 -0.48 -15.29 -25.57
C GLY A 12 0.16 -14.08 -24.87
N VAL A 13 -0.64 -13.13 -24.41
CA VAL A 13 -0.16 -11.95 -23.65
C VAL A 13 -0.58 -12.07 -22.18
N SER A 14 0.34 -11.83 -21.27
CA SER A 14 0.08 -11.82 -19.84
C SER A 14 -1.05 -10.84 -19.49
N VAL A 15 -2.03 -11.28 -18.71
CA VAL A 15 -3.10 -10.42 -18.19
C VAL A 15 -2.53 -9.28 -17.34
N PHE A 16 -1.49 -9.54 -16.56
CA PHE A 16 -0.80 -8.50 -15.79
C PHE A 16 -0.24 -7.40 -16.71
N TYR A 17 0.40 -7.77 -17.83
CA TYR A 17 0.87 -6.80 -18.81
C TYR A 17 -0.28 -5.98 -19.41
N LEU A 18 -1.40 -6.61 -19.74
CA LEU A 18 -2.57 -5.92 -20.30
C LEU A 18 -3.16 -4.90 -19.32
N MET A 19 -3.21 -5.23 -18.04
CA MET A 19 -3.71 -4.30 -17.02
C MET A 19 -2.78 -3.09 -16.81
N ALA A 20 -1.47 -3.32 -16.77
CA ALA A 20 -0.49 -2.28 -16.44
C ALA A 20 -0.11 -1.39 -17.64
N ASN A 21 -0.40 -1.80 -18.88
CA ASN A 21 0.04 -1.10 -20.10
C ASN A 21 -1.11 -0.57 -20.96
N ARG A 22 -2.21 -0.15 -20.34
CA ARG A 22 -3.34 0.48 -21.05
C ARG A 22 -2.94 1.87 -21.56
N ASN A 23 -3.46 2.23 -22.76
CA ASN A 23 -3.27 3.54 -23.39
C ASN A 23 -1.79 3.90 -23.68
N GLN A 24 -0.91 2.90 -23.78
CA GLN A 24 0.50 3.09 -24.06
C GLN A 24 0.86 2.60 -25.46
N ARG A 25 1.82 3.27 -26.08
CA ARG A 25 2.46 2.85 -27.32
C ARG A 25 3.80 2.20 -26.98
N GLY A 26 4.04 1.00 -27.50
CA GLY A 26 5.29 0.27 -27.25
C GLY A 26 6.34 0.57 -28.34
N VAL A 27 7.59 0.76 -27.90
CA VAL A 27 8.76 0.81 -28.78
C VAL A 27 9.83 -0.12 -28.22
N ALA A 28 10.57 -0.78 -29.09
CA ALA A 28 11.71 -1.61 -28.73
C ALA A 28 13.01 -0.92 -29.18
N LEU A 29 13.89 -0.63 -28.23
CA LEU A 29 15.17 0.04 -28.47
C LEU A 29 16.28 -0.67 -27.69
N ASP A 30 17.47 -0.82 -28.30
CA ASP A 30 18.67 -1.16 -27.57
C ASP A 30 19.28 0.12 -26.99
N LEU A 31 19.06 0.37 -25.70
CA LEU A 31 19.55 1.56 -25.01
C LEU A 31 21.10 1.58 -24.84
N LYS A 32 21.79 0.47 -25.15
CA LYS A 32 23.24 0.42 -25.15
C LYS A 32 23.84 0.87 -26.48
N SER A 33 23.09 0.81 -27.56
CA SER A 33 23.52 1.27 -28.89
C SER A 33 23.43 2.80 -28.99
N ASP A 34 24.27 3.37 -29.83
CA ASP A 34 24.26 4.82 -30.11
C ASP A 34 22.93 5.22 -30.78
N GLU A 35 22.40 4.38 -31.68
CA GLU A 35 21.13 4.62 -32.38
C GLU A 35 19.94 4.62 -31.38
N GLY A 36 19.93 3.67 -30.45
CA GLY A 36 18.90 3.60 -29.42
C GLY A 36 18.90 4.83 -28.51
N ARG A 37 20.07 5.28 -28.06
CA ARG A 37 20.23 6.52 -27.28
C ARG A 37 19.82 7.75 -28.05
N GLU A 38 20.30 7.90 -29.30
CA GLU A 38 19.93 9.05 -30.14
C GLU A 38 18.42 9.09 -30.39
N THR A 39 17.78 7.92 -30.51
CA THR A 39 16.31 7.88 -30.61
C THR A 39 15.64 8.49 -29.38
N ILE A 40 16.10 8.18 -28.17
CA ILE A 40 15.57 8.79 -26.93
C ILE A 40 15.87 10.31 -26.93
N TYR A 41 17.07 10.73 -27.30
CA TYR A 41 17.44 12.14 -27.38
C TYR A 41 16.52 12.94 -28.31
N ARG A 42 16.23 12.37 -29.48
CA ARG A 42 15.27 12.97 -30.44
C ARG A 42 13.86 13.04 -29.90
N LEU A 43 13.40 12.01 -29.18
CA LEU A 43 12.09 12.05 -28.54
C LEU A 43 11.99 13.20 -27.52
N VAL A 44 13.00 13.39 -26.71
CA VAL A 44 13.04 14.44 -25.68
C VAL A 44 13.22 15.84 -26.30
N ARG A 45 14.15 15.97 -27.24
CA ARG A 45 14.51 17.26 -27.87
C ARG A 45 13.46 17.75 -28.88
N ASP A 46 13.04 16.84 -29.78
CA ASP A 46 12.34 17.23 -31.00
C ASP A 46 10.84 16.90 -30.99
N LYS A 47 10.40 15.98 -30.12
CA LYS A 47 9.03 15.46 -30.13
C LYS A 47 8.22 15.82 -28.87
N GLY A 48 8.79 16.58 -27.96
CA GLY A 48 8.10 17.06 -26.75
C GLY A 48 7.76 15.96 -25.74
N TYR A 49 8.50 14.83 -25.75
CA TYR A 49 8.44 13.86 -24.67
C TYR A 49 9.22 14.40 -23.48
N ASP A 50 8.53 15.03 -22.60
CA ASP A 50 9.08 15.88 -21.55
C ASP A 50 8.99 15.27 -20.13
N VAL A 51 8.42 14.05 -20.02
CA VAL A 51 8.39 13.27 -18.77
C VAL A 51 9.09 11.93 -19.02
N ILE A 52 10.14 11.69 -18.25
CA ILE A 52 10.88 10.41 -18.24
C ILE A 52 10.60 9.73 -16.91
N LEU A 53 10.05 8.53 -16.97
CA LEU A 53 9.84 7.66 -15.81
C LEU A 53 10.66 6.40 -16.00
N GLU A 54 11.50 6.07 -15.00
CA GLU A 54 12.33 4.87 -15.03
C GLU A 54 12.36 4.17 -13.66
N ASN A 55 12.59 2.86 -13.64
CA ASN A 55 12.75 2.09 -12.43
C ASN A 55 13.97 1.14 -12.48
N PHE A 56 15.02 1.56 -13.16
CA PHE A 56 16.29 0.84 -13.13
C PHE A 56 16.99 0.99 -11.77
N ARG A 57 18.00 0.17 -11.55
CA ARG A 57 18.87 0.34 -10.38
C ARG A 57 19.57 1.70 -10.47
N PRO A 58 19.80 2.38 -9.32
CA PRO A 58 20.49 3.68 -9.31
C PRO A 58 21.80 3.69 -10.12
N GLY A 59 21.97 4.71 -10.94
CA GLY A 59 23.14 4.91 -11.80
C GLY A 59 23.14 4.11 -13.12
N VAL A 60 22.14 3.31 -13.41
CA VAL A 60 22.04 2.60 -14.70
C VAL A 60 21.75 3.57 -15.84
N MET A 61 20.77 4.46 -15.66
CA MET A 61 20.45 5.45 -16.69
C MET A 61 21.59 6.44 -16.93
N ASP A 62 22.33 6.83 -15.88
CA ASP A 62 23.51 7.68 -16.02
C ASP A 62 24.61 6.98 -16.86
N LYS A 63 24.87 5.69 -16.61
CA LYS A 63 25.83 4.89 -17.40
C LYS A 63 25.40 4.72 -18.86
N LEU A 64 24.11 4.75 -19.14
CA LEU A 64 23.57 4.71 -20.49
C LEU A 64 23.60 6.07 -21.18
N GLY A 65 23.99 7.17 -20.49
CA GLY A 65 23.89 8.53 -21.03
C GLY A 65 22.48 9.09 -21.05
N LEU A 66 21.54 8.43 -20.35
CA LEU A 66 20.11 8.79 -20.32
C LEU A 66 19.66 9.31 -18.95
N GLY A 67 20.61 9.70 -18.09
CA GLY A 67 20.31 10.30 -16.78
C GLY A 67 19.78 11.74 -16.89
N TYR A 68 19.27 12.23 -15.77
CA TYR A 68 18.65 13.57 -15.70
C TYR A 68 19.55 14.68 -16.24
N GLU A 69 20.81 14.71 -15.84
CA GLU A 69 21.74 15.80 -16.24
C GLU A 69 22.01 15.83 -17.75
N GLU A 70 22.01 14.67 -18.42
CA GLU A 70 22.16 14.62 -19.88
C GLU A 70 20.85 15.05 -20.60
N LEU A 71 19.72 14.54 -20.15
CA LEU A 71 18.43 14.88 -20.78
C LEU A 71 18.04 16.33 -20.56
N LYS A 72 18.41 16.91 -19.40
CA LYS A 72 18.20 18.34 -19.09
C LYS A 72 18.97 19.28 -20.04
N LYS A 73 20.13 18.87 -20.55
CA LYS A 73 20.86 19.66 -21.57
C LYS A 73 20.09 19.74 -22.89
N LEU A 74 19.34 18.70 -23.21
CA LEU A 74 18.54 18.63 -24.44
C LEU A 74 17.18 19.34 -24.29
N ASN A 75 16.58 19.23 -23.11
CA ASN A 75 15.32 19.87 -22.76
C ASN A 75 15.38 20.36 -21.29
N PRO A 76 15.62 21.66 -21.04
CA PRO A 76 15.63 22.22 -19.69
C PRO A 76 14.32 22.06 -18.90
N GLY A 77 13.22 21.83 -19.62
CA GLY A 77 11.89 21.57 -19.04
C GLY A 77 11.61 20.11 -18.75
N VAL A 78 12.59 19.19 -18.92
CA VAL A 78 12.37 17.74 -18.72
C VAL A 78 12.06 17.44 -17.26
N ILE A 79 11.04 16.64 -17.04
CA ILE A 79 10.69 16.06 -15.73
C ILE A 79 11.19 14.63 -15.71
N TYR A 80 12.07 14.32 -14.77
CA TYR A 80 12.72 13.02 -14.67
C TYR A 80 12.35 12.36 -13.34
N CYS A 81 11.58 11.29 -13.38
CA CYS A 81 11.16 10.53 -12.22
C CYS A 81 11.87 9.18 -12.16
N SER A 82 12.66 8.98 -11.12
CA SER A 82 13.34 7.72 -10.83
C SER A 82 12.64 6.98 -9.70
N CYS A 83 12.17 5.76 -9.96
CA CYS A 83 11.52 4.90 -8.98
C CYS A 83 12.44 3.76 -8.58
N THR A 84 12.86 3.70 -7.32
CA THR A 84 13.84 2.72 -6.84
C THR A 84 13.37 2.03 -5.55
N GLY A 85 14.04 0.95 -5.14
CA GLY A 85 13.69 0.28 -3.89
C GLY A 85 13.96 1.12 -2.65
N TYR A 86 15.14 1.79 -2.59
CA TYR A 86 15.62 2.46 -1.37
C TYR A 86 16.04 3.92 -1.58
N GLY A 87 15.73 4.52 -2.72
CA GLY A 87 16.20 5.85 -3.08
C GLY A 87 17.57 5.83 -3.78
N SER A 88 18.07 7.03 -4.11
CA SER A 88 19.35 7.24 -4.83
C SER A 88 20.57 7.28 -3.92
N SER A 89 20.38 7.27 -2.60
CA SER A 89 21.47 7.40 -1.61
C SER A 89 21.26 6.45 -0.42
N GLY A 90 22.24 6.42 0.48
CA GLY A 90 22.17 5.64 1.71
C GLY A 90 22.74 4.21 1.59
N PRO A 91 22.81 3.47 2.71
CA PRO A 91 23.53 2.19 2.79
C PRO A 91 22.90 1.06 2.00
N LYS A 92 21.64 1.20 1.59
CA LYS A 92 20.88 0.17 0.86
C LYS A 92 20.65 0.50 -0.61
N VAL A 93 21.23 1.58 -1.13
CA VAL A 93 21.05 2.06 -2.52
C VAL A 93 21.28 0.96 -3.57
N ARG A 94 22.21 0.03 -3.33
CA ARG A 94 22.53 -1.07 -4.26
C ARG A 94 21.74 -2.37 -4.00
N LYS A 95 20.94 -2.43 -2.93
CA LYS A 95 20.14 -3.62 -2.62
C LYS A 95 18.96 -3.74 -3.59
N PRO A 96 18.57 -4.96 -3.95
CA PRO A 96 17.32 -5.15 -4.70
C PRO A 96 16.14 -4.73 -3.83
N GLY A 97 15.28 -3.89 -4.39
CA GLY A 97 13.99 -3.52 -3.79
C GLY A 97 12.87 -4.20 -4.54
N GLN A 98 11.95 -4.78 -3.80
CA GLN A 98 10.72 -5.40 -4.30
C GLN A 98 9.66 -5.23 -3.21
N ASP A 99 8.40 -5.16 -3.57
CA ASP A 99 7.27 -4.93 -2.66
C ASP A 99 7.39 -5.75 -1.36
N LEU A 100 7.41 -7.08 -1.46
CA LEU A 100 7.47 -7.98 -0.29
C LEU A 100 8.70 -7.72 0.60
N LEU A 101 9.87 -7.47 0.00
CA LEU A 101 11.10 -7.19 0.75
C LEU A 101 10.99 -5.88 1.53
N ILE A 102 10.35 -4.90 0.92
CA ILE A 102 10.12 -3.59 1.55
C ILE A 102 9.05 -3.68 2.63
N GLN A 103 7.97 -4.44 2.44
CA GLN A 103 6.99 -4.69 3.50
C GLN A 103 7.67 -5.26 4.77
N GLY A 104 8.57 -6.22 4.60
CA GLY A 104 9.35 -6.77 5.71
C GLY A 104 10.32 -5.74 6.31
N MET A 105 11.08 -5.04 5.47
CA MET A 105 12.11 -4.09 5.89
C MET A 105 11.55 -2.86 6.59
N SER A 106 10.41 -2.34 6.16
CA SER A 106 9.79 -1.13 6.70
C SER A 106 9.04 -1.35 8.02
N GLY A 107 8.79 -2.60 8.40
CA GLY A 107 7.93 -2.94 9.54
C GLY A 107 6.46 -3.11 9.18
N LEU A 108 6.02 -2.80 7.95
CA LEU A 108 4.63 -2.91 7.53
C LEU A 108 4.06 -4.31 7.77
N ALA A 109 4.79 -5.36 7.41
CA ALA A 109 4.38 -6.73 7.65
C ALA A 109 4.26 -7.09 9.15
N ALA A 110 4.98 -6.40 10.02
CA ALA A 110 4.93 -6.62 11.48
C ALA A 110 3.73 -5.95 12.16
N LEU A 111 2.96 -5.15 11.44
CA LEU A 111 1.74 -4.53 11.95
C LEU A 111 0.54 -5.48 11.87
N ALA A 112 0.54 -6.39 10.91
CA ALA A 112 -0.59 -7.24 10.57
C ALA A 112 -0.45 -8.68 11.06
N GLY A 113 -1.58 -9.37 11.15
CA GLY A 113 -1.70 -10.78 11.48
C GLY A 113 -1.73 -11.09 12.97
N PRO A 114 -2.19 -12.30 13.36
CA PRO A 114 -2.25 -12.74 14.74
C PRO A 114 -0.88 -12.79 15.41
N GLY A 115 -0.86 -12.61 16.73
CA GLY A 115 0.36 -12.58 17.54
C GLY A 115 1.12 -13.89 17.60
N ASP A 116 0.41 -14.99 17.53
CA ASP A 116 0.92 -16.37 17.52
C ASP A 116 1.41 -16.86 16.15
N HIS A 117 1.22 -16.04 15.10
CA HIS A 117 1.69 -16.32 13.74
C HIS A 117 2.86 -15.43 13.32
N PRO A 118 3.67 -15.83 12.31
CA PRO A 118 4.66 -14.94 11.71
C PRO A 118 4.05 -13.63 11.22
N PRO A 119 4.85 -12.54 11.12
CA PRO A 119 4.42 -11.31 10.44
C PRO A 119 3.82 -11.60 9.06
N MET A 120 2.72 -10.95 8.72
CA MET A 120 2.00 -11.21 7.48
C MET A 120 2.12 -10.04 6.50
N PRO A 121 2.54 -10.29 5.26
CA PRO A 121 2.46 -9.27 4.22
C PRO A 121 1.01 -9.07 3.79
N THR A 122 0.73 -7.93 3.16
CA THR A 122 -0.54 -7.73 2.46
C THR A 122 -0.66 -8.69 1.27
N GLY A 123 -1.84 -9.13 0.95
CA GLY A 123 -2.11 -10.06 -0.15
C GLY A 123 -1.95 -9.45 -1.56
N THR A 124 -1.43 -8.24 -1.66
CA THR A 124 -1.23 -7.50 -2.92
C THR A 124 0.07 -6.69 -2.87
N ALA A 125 0.54 -6.22 -4.02
CA ALA A 125 1.71 -5.34 -4.14
C ALA A 125 1.37 -3.90 -3.70
N LEU A 126 1.01 -3.72 -2.42
CA LEU A 126 0.53 -2.46 -1.87
C LEU A 126 1.58 -1.35 -1.94
N VAL A 127 2.83 -1.68 -1.63
CA VAL A 127 3.94 -0.72 -1.63
C VAL A 127 4.27 -0.24 -3.04
N ASP A 128 4.28 -1.15 -4.03
CA ASP A 128 4.47 -0.81 -5.44
C ASP A 128 3.35 0.10 -5.95
N GLN A 129 2.09 -0.24 -5.65
CA GLN A 129 0.94 0.53 -6.10
C GLN A 129 0.92 1.93 -5.49
N HIS A 130 1.17 2.05 -4.19
CA HIS A 130 1.25 3.35 -3.52
C HIS A 130 2.44 4.17 -4.01
N GLY A 131 3.61 3.54 -4.21
CA GLY A 131 4.78 4.18 -4.81
C GLY A 131 4.52 4.75 -6.21
N ALA A 132 3.73 4.03 -7.02
CA ALA A 132 3.31 4.52 -8.33
C ALA A 132 2.40 5.75 -8.23
N ILE A 133 1.49 5.79 -7.25
CA ILE A 133 0.64 6.97 -6.97
C ILE A 133 1.48 8.16 -6.54
N LEU A 134 2.44 7.98 -5.63
CA LEU A 134 3.34 9.04 -5.18
C LEU A 134 4.21 9.58 -6.33
N ALA A 135 4.70 8.69 -7.21
CA ALA A 135 5.42 9.10 -8.41
C ALA A 135 4.54 9.93 -9.35
N ALA A 136 3.31 9.49 -9.60
CA ALA A 136 2.36 10.23 -10.42
C ALA A 136 2.00 11.60 -9.83
N LEU A 137 1.82 11.69 -8.50
CA LEU A 137 1.58 12.95 -7.79
C LEU A 137 2.78 13.89 -7.94
N GLY A 138 4.01 13.39 -7.74
CA GLY A 138 5.24 14.15 -7.90
C GLY A 138 5.41 14.66 -9.34
N ILE A 139 5.14 13.83 -10.35
CA ILE A 139 5.18 14.23 -11.76
C ILE A 139 4.13 15.31 -12.03
N THR A 140 2.90 15.14 -11.53
CA THR A 140 1.82 16.13 -11.74
C THR A 140 2.17 17.47 -11.12
N ALA A 141 2.72 17.50 -9.90
CA ALA A 141 3.19 18.71 -9.25
C ALA A 141 4.33 19.39 -10.04
N ALA A 142 5.26 18.59 -10.55
CA ALA A 142 6.36 19.08 -11.36
C ALA A 142 5.89 19.66 -12.72
N VAL A 143 4.89 19.06 -13.36
CA VAL A 143 4.25 19.61 -14.56
C VAL A 143 3.63 20.97 -14.27
N TYR A 144 2.87 21.08 -13.18
CA TYR A 144 2.23 22.33 -12.77
C TYR A 144 3.25 23.45 -12.49
N ASP A 145 4.37 23.14 -11.82
CA ASP A 145 5.44 24.12 -11.59
C ASP A 145 6.16 24.51 -12.88
N ARG A 146 6.47 23.52 -13.72
CA ARG A 146 7.10 23.75 -15.02
C ARG A 146 6.27 24.68 -15.91
N ASP A 147 4.96 24.53 -15.92
CA ASP A 147 4.07 25.38 -16.74
C ASP A 147 4.14 26.86 -16.31
N LYS A 148 4.53 27.14 -15.08
CA LYS A 148 4.73 28.49 -14.55
C LYS A 148 6.17 29.01 -14.72
N THR A 149 7.14 28.10 -14.54
CA THR A 149 8.56 28.48 -14.42
C THR A 149 9.38 28.19 -15.66
N GLY A 150 8.88 27.34 -16.55
CA GLY A 150 9.61 26.77 -17.70
C GLY A 150 10.70 25.76 -17.31
N LYS A 151 10.86 25.44 -16.03
CA LYS A 151 11.94 24.56 -15.53
C LYS A 151 11.44 23.16 -15.26
N GLY A 152 12.23 22.18 -15.70
CA GLY A 152 12.01 20.78 -15.37
C GLY A 152 12.47 20.42 -13.95
N HIS A 153 12.11 19.20 -13.52
CA HIS A 153 12.39 18.69 -12.19
C HIS A 153 12.95 17.28 -12.21
N ARG A 154 13.79 16.96 -11.21
CA ARG A 154 14.14 15.60 -10.86
C ARG A 154 13.32 15.16 -9.68
N ILE A 155 12.62 14.03 -9.81
CA ILE A 155 11.78 13.40 -8.79
C ILE A 155 12.39 12.08 -8.41
N GLU A 156 12.49 11.81 -7.14
CA GLU A 156 12.89 10.51 -6.60
C GLU A 156 11.74 9.90 -5.82
N ALA A 157 11.23 8.77 -6.29
CA ALA A 157 10.28 7.93 -5.59
C ALA A 157 10.99 6.65 -5.12
N SER A 158 10.71 6.20 -3.90
CA SER A 158 11.26 4.93 -3.42
C SER A 158 10.18 4.06 -2.79
N LEU A 159 10.32 2.75 -2.96
CA LEU A 159 9.41 1.81 -2.32
C LEU A 159 9.50 1.89 -0.78
N LEU A 160 10.70 2.13 -0.23
CA LEU A 160 10.82 2.33 1.21
C LEU A 160 10.07 3.58 1.67
N GLY A 161 10.20 4.70 0.95
CA GLY A 161 9.43 5.91 1.24
C GLY A 161 7.93 5.68 1.15
N SER A 162 7.48 4.96 0.12
CA SER A 162 6.09 4.53 -0.04
C SER A 162 5.59 3.72 1.16
N ALA A 163 6.37 2.74 1.62
CA ALA A 163 5.99 1.92 2.75
C ALA A 163 5.97 2.69 4.08
N LEU A 164 6.83 3.69 4.24
CA LEU A 164 6.82 4.56 5.42
C LEU A 164 5.63 5.52 5.42
N ASP A 165 5.27 6.04 4.25
CA ASP A 165 4.08 6.89 4.08
C ASP A 165 2.78 6.14 4.39
N LEU A 166 2.65 4.88 3.96
CA LEU A 166 1.55 4.00 4.34
C LEU A 166 1.44 3.74 5.85
N GLN A 167 2.50 3.97 6.60
CA GLN A 167 2.60 3.75 8.03
C GLN A 167 2.65 5.07 8.82
N ILE A 168 2.21 6.18 8.26
CA ILE A 168 2.33 7.50 8.89
C ILE A 168 1.73 7.52 10.31
N GLU A 169 0.62 6.83 10.53
CA GLU A 169 -0.06 6.76 11.82
C GLU A 169 0.75 5.98 12.88
N PRO A 170 1.10 4.69 12.71
CA PRO A 170 1.86 3.94 13.70
C PRO A 170 3.28 4.49 13.89
N ILE A 171 3.93 5.00 12.85
CA ILE A 171 5.24 5.65 12.95
C ILE A 171 5.13 6.96 13.72
N GLY A 172 4.16 7.81 13.38
CA GLY A 172 3.92 9.07 14.06
C GLY A 172 3.62 8.84 15.54
N TYR A 173 2.77 7.87 15.87
CA TYR A 173 2.47 7.49 17.24
C TYR A 173 3.73 7.04 18.01
N TYR A 174 4.50 6.12 17.43
CA TYR A 174 5.72 5.59 18.07
C TYR A 174 6.79 6.67 18.29
N LEU A 175 7.03 7.52 17.30
CA LEU A 175 8.05 8.59 17.38
C LEU A 175 7.67 9.71 18.38
N ASN A 176 6.40 9.83 18.74
CA ASN A 176 5.93 10.78 19.76
C ASN A 176 5.72 10.14 21.15
N GLY A 177 6.38 9.03 21.43
CA GLY A 177 6.40 8.40 22.75
C GLY A 177 5.31 7.35 22.98
N GLY A 178 4.51 7.04 21.96
CA GLY A 178 3.53 5.96 22.02
C GLY A 178 4.20 4.58 22.04
N THR A 179 3.53 3.60 22.64
CA THR A 179 3.99 2.22 22.71
C THR A 179 3.12 1.32 21.85
N LEU A 180 3.73 0.66 20.88
CA LEU A 180 3.03 -0.34 20.09
C LEU A 180 2.79 -1.59 20.95
N THR A 181 1.52 -1.91 21.19
CA THR A 181 1.17 -3.17 21.87
C THR A 181 1.60 -4.38 21.05
N PRO A 182 1.84 -5.56 21.65
CA PRO A 182 2.00 -6.80 20.88
C PRO A 182 0.84 -7.02 19.92
N ARG A 183 1.08 -7.74 18.83
CA ARG A 183 -0.02 -8.23 17.98
C ARG A 183 -0.88 -9.18 18.82
N ALA A 184 -2.20 -9.02 18.72
CA ALA A 184 -3.13 -9.87 19.44
C ALA A 184 -3.34 -11.20 18.69
N ASP A 185 -3.69 -12.24 19.43
CA ASP A 185 -4.17 -13.53 18.92
C ASP A 185 -5.69 -13.57 18.70
N THR A 186 -6.29 -12.38 18.61
CA THR A 186 -7.73 -12.12 18.46
C THR A 186 -8.04 -11.47 17.09
N GLY A 187 -9.23 -10.93 16.93
CA GLY A 187 -9.66 -10.23 15.71
C GLY A 187 -9.02 -8.86 15.48
N LEU A 188 -8.31 -8.29 16.45
CA LEU A 188 -7.71 -6.95 16.35
C LEU A 188 -6.74 -6.81 15.18
N SER A 189 -7.01 -5.84 14.31
CA SER A 189 -6.22 -5.59 13.10
C SER A 189 -5.06 -4.62 13.33
N THR A 190 -5.04 -3.85 14.41
CA THR A 190 -4.00 -2.86 14.68
C THR A 190 -3.40 -2.99 16.07
N ARG A 191 -2.22 -2.37 16.24
CA ARG A 191 -1.48 -2.35 17.49
C ARG A 191 -1.70 -1.08 18.31
N ILE A 192 -2.57 -0.17 17.84
CA ILE A 192 -2.72 1.17 18.42
C ILE A 192 -4.18 1.56 18.70
N HIS A 193 -5.17 0.95 18.03
CA HIS A 193 -6.58 1.28 18.25
C HIS A 193 -7.18 0.48 19.41
N GLN A 194 -8.27 1.01 19.97
CA GLN A 194 -9.09 0.29 20.95
C GLN A 194 -9.82 -0.91 20.32
N SER A 195 -10.28 -1.84 21.13
CA SER A 195 -11.19 -2.90 20.71
C SER A 195 -12.66 -2.41 20.76
N PRO A 196 -13.52 -2.84 19.80
CA PRO A 196 -13.18 -3.60 18.60
C PRO A 196 -12.63 -2.71 17.48
N TYR A 197 -11.59 -3.17 16.83
CA TYR A 197 -11.06 -2.60 15.58
C TYR A 197 -10.38 -3.73 14.80
N GLY A 198 -11.16 -4.49 14.03
CA GLY A 198 -10.60 -5.68 13.44
C GLY A 198 -11.55 -6.53 12.61
N ILE A 199 -11.09 -7.74 12.31
CA ILE A 199 -11.80 -8.77 11.55
C ILE A 199 -12.09 -9.94 12.48
N TYR A 200 -13.36 -10.29 12.60
CA TYR A 200 -13.85 -11.25 13.57
C TYR A 200 -14.59 -12.38 12.87
N LYS A 201 -14.39 -13.60 13.39
CA LYS A 201 -15.16 -14.76 12.93
C LYS A 201 -16.56 -14.73 13.52
N THR A 202 -17.56 -14.94 12.69
CA THR A 202 -18.95 -15.20 13.06
C THR A 202 -19.24 -16.71 13.04
N ALA A 203 -20.47 -17.11 13.24
CA ALA A 203 -20.84 -18.53 13.17
C ALA A 203 -20.60 -19.15 11.78
N ASP A 204 -20.63 -18.33 10.71
CA ASP A 204 -20.56 -18.81 9.32
C ASP A 204 -19.43 -18.20 8.49
N LYS A 205 -19.05 -16.92 8.73
CA LYS A 205 -18.10 -16.16 7.91
C LYS A 205 -17.22 -15.25 8.76
N TYR A 206 -16.90 -14.06 8.23
CA TYR A 206 -16.14 -13.02 8.91
C TYR A 206 -16.83 -11.67 8.75
N ILE A 207 -16.73 -10.82 9.78
CA ILE A 207 -17.23 -9.45 9.83
C ILE A 207 -16.13 -8.51 10.34
N THR A 208 -16.09 -7.29 9.82
CA THR A 208 -15.26 -6.22 10.37
C THR A 208 -16.06 -5.39 11.35
N LEU A 209 -15.45 -4.96 12.44
CA LEU A 209 -15.96 -3.95 13.36
C LEU A 209 -14.96 -2.82 13.54
N SER A 210 -15.46 -1.61 13.74
CA SER A 210 -14.64 -0.42 13.93
C SER A 210 -15.23 0.53 14.94
N LEU A 211 -14.41 0.99 15.89
CA LEU A 211 -14.65 2.13 16.80
C LEU A 211 -16.03 2.16 17.47
N THR A 212 -16.52 1.01 17.90
CA THR A 212 -17.84 0.88 18.52
C THR A 212 -17.76 1.26 20.01
N SER A 213 -18.77 1.99 20.51
CA SER A 213 -18.86 2.33 21.93
C SER A 213 -19.14 1.12 22.81
N PHE A 214 -18.76 1.21 24.06
CA PHE A 214 -19.02 0.16 25.05
C PHE A 214 -20.52 -0.12 25.20
N GLU A 215 -21.33 0.93 25.28
CA GLU A 215 -22.77 0.87 25.45
C GLU A 215 -23.47 0.17 24.28
N ASN A 216 -23.01 0.42 23.05
CA ASN A 216 -23.56 -0.25 21.88
C ASN A 216 -23.21 -1.75 21.88
N LEU A 217 -22.01 -2.12 22.35
CA LEU A 217 -21.64 -3.53 22.51
C LEU A 217 -22.44 -4.22 23.60
N GLU A 218 -22.74 -3.54 24.73
CA GLU A 218 -23.60 -4.09 25.79
C GLU A 218 -25.01 -4.41 25.26
N GLN A 219 -25.54 -3.55 24.39
CA GLN A 219 -26.86 -3.76 23.78
C GLN A 219 -26.84 -4.88 22.72
N ALA A 220 -25.73 -4.98 21.97
CA ALA A 220 -25.60 -5.98 20.90
C ALA A 220 -25.35 -7.39 21.41
N PHE A 221 -24.58 -7.53 22.49
CA PHE A 221 -24.10 -8.81 23.00
C PHE A 221 -25.07 -9.46 23.98
N THR A 222 -24.78 -10.69 24.35
CA THR A 222 -25.56 -11.38 25.38
C THR A 222 -25.52 -10.60 26.69
N PRO A 223 -26.63 -10.40 27.41
CA PRO A 223 -26.65 -9.71 28.69
C PRO A 223 -25.61 -10.26 29.66
N GLY A 224 -24.78 -9.38 30.24
CA GLY A 224 -23.69 -9.74 31.15
C GLY A 224 -22.39 -10.18 30.44
N ALA A 225 -22.33 -10.22 29.11
CA ALA A 225 -21.11 -10.62 28.40
C ALA A 225 -19.90 -9.72 28.69
N LEU A 226 -20.14 -8.44 28.97
CA LEU A 226 -19.12 -7.43 29.29
C LEU A 226 -19.03 -7.16 30.81
N GLU A 227 -19.62 -8.00 31.65
CA GLU A 227 -19.52 -7.86 33.10
C GLU A 227 -18.06 -7.89 33.56
N GLY A 228 -17.68 -6.94 34.40
CA GLY A 228 -16.29 -6.76 34.87
C GLY A 228 -15.41 -5.87 33.96
N PHE A 229 -15.91 -5.44 32.80
CA PHE A 229 -15.24 -4.45 31.94
C PHE A 229 -15.93 -3.09 31.98
N SER A 230 -15.21 -2.10 31.54
CA SER A 230 -15.68 -0.72 31.37
C SER A 230 -15.25 -0.17 29.99
N ALA A 231 -15.76 0.99 29.61
CA ALA A 231 -15.36 1.65 28.37
C ALA A 231 -13.83 1.91 28.27
N LYS A 232 -13.14 2.07 29.40
CA LYS A 232 -11.68 2.21 29.41
C LYS A 232 -10.96 0.94 29.00
N ASP A 233 -11.51 -0.22 29.30
CA ASP A 233 -10.91 -1.52 28.99
C ASP A 233 -10.84 -1.78 27.48
N GLN A 234 -11.64 -1.10 26.69
CA GLN A 234 -11.52 -1.13 25.23
C GLN A 234 -10.11 -0.71 24.77
N MET A 235 -9.44 0.17 25.51
CA MET A 235 -8.05 0.58 25.24
C MET A 235 -7.07 -0.06 26.23
N ASP A 236 -7.30 0.08 27.53
CA ASP A 236 -6.32 -0.27 28.57
C ASP A 236 -6.14 -1.77 28.73
N ASN A 237 -7.19 -2.54 28.49
CA ASN A 237 -7.20 -4.02 28.56
C ASN A 237 -7.71 -4.64 27.25
N ARG A 238 -7.35 -4.01 26.16
CA ARG A 238 -7.92 -4.26 24.82
C ARG A 238 -7.86 -5.72 24.36
N ILE A 239 -6.85 -6.48 24.72
CA ILE A 239 -6.71 -7.88 24.27
C ILE A 239 -7.73 -8.77 25.00
N GLU A 240 -7.86 -8.64 26.32
CA GLU A 240 -8.84 -9.43 27.08
C GLU A 240 -10.27 -9.03 26.73
N PHE A 241 -10.51 -7.71 26.55
CA PHE A 241 -11.78 -7.22 26.05
C PHE A 241 -12.12 -7.82 24.68
N ASP A 242 -11.16 -7.83 23.75
CA ASP A 242 -11.34 -8.36 22.39
C ASP A 242 -11.63 -9.87 22.36
N LYS A 243 -11.10 -10.63 23.33
CA LYS A 243 -11.46 -12.05 23.48
C LYS A 243 -12.96 -12.24 23.78
N VAL A 244 -13.56 -11.31 24.50
CA VAL A 244 -15.02 -11.32 24.71
C VAL A 244 -15.74 -11.01 23.41
N VAL A 245 -15.32 -9.99 22.68
CA VAL A 245 -15.87 -9.66 21.37
C VAL A 245 -15.82 -10.87 20.44
N CYS A 246 -14.67 -11.55 20.35
CA CYS A 246 -14.54 -12.76 19.54
C CYS A 246 -15.54 -13.85 19.94
N ARG A 247 -15.73 -14.11 21.23
CA ARG A 247 -16.67 -15.14 21.72
C ARG A 247 -18.12 -14.79 21.42
N GLU A 248 -18.49 -13.53 21.57
CA GLU A 248 -19.86 -13.08 21.30
C GLU A 248 -20.18 -13.19 19.80
N LEU A 249 -19.26 -12.74 18.94
CA LEU A 249 -19.48 -12.75 17.50
C LEU A 249 -19.63 -14.17 16.91
N LEU A 250 -19.04 -15.17 17.53
CA LEU A 250 -19.22 -16.58 17.13
C LEU A 250 -20.64 -17.14 17.36
N LYS A 251 -21.48 -16.45 18.15
CA LYS A 251 -22.81 -16.95 18.53
C LYS A 251 -23.88 -16.80 17.44
N ARG A 252 -23.62 -15.96 16.43
CA ARG A 252 -24.60 -15.63 15.37
C ARG A 252 -23.92 -15.63 14.01
N THR A 253 -24.72 -15.80 12.97
CA THR A 253 -24.30 -15.64 11.58
C THR A 253 -23.98 -14.16 11.26
N THR A 254 -23.23 -13.95 10.19
CA THR A 254 -22.92 -12.60 9.70
C THR A 254 -24.19 -11.80 9.46
N ASN A 255 -25.18 -12.37 8.76
CA ASN A 255 -26.44 -11.68 8.46
C ASN A 255 -27.24 -11.30 9.72
N GLU A 256 -27.25 -12.14 10.76
CA GLU A 256 -27.90 -11.82 12.03
C GLU A 256 -27.20 -10.67 12.74
N TRP A 257 -25.85 -10.61 12.69
CA TRP A 257 -25.10 -9.50 13.23
C TRP A 257 -25.30 -8.22 12.46
N GLU A 258 -25.38 -8.26 11.14
CA GLU A 258 -25.65 -7.09 10.29
C GLU A 258 -26.97 -6.40 10.69
N LEU A 259 -28.04 -7.17 10.91
CA LEU A 259 -29.32 -6.61 11.35
C LEU A 259 -29.23 -5.90 12.71
N ILE A 260 -28.54 -6.51 13.69
CA ILE A 260 -28.35 -5.93 15.03
C ILE A 260 -27.50 -4.68 14.95
N PHE A 261 -26.41 -4.71 14.18
CA PHE A 261 -25.47 -3.61 14.09
C PHE A 261 -26.05 -2.42 13.32
N GLU A 262 -26.88 -2.67 12.33
CA GLU A 262 -27.59 -1.62 11.59
C GLU A 262 -28.59 -0.90 12.50
N GLU A 263 -29.37 -1.65 13.30
CA GLU A 263 -30.32 -1.07 14.28
C GLU A 263 -29.62 -0.21 15.34
N LEU A 264 -28.45 -0.62 15.82
CA LEU A 264 -27.67 0.07 16.84
C LEU A 264 -26.71 1.13 16.30
N GLY A 265 -26.61 1.30 14.99
CA GLY A 265 -25.67 2.22 14.34
C GLY A 265 -24.21 1.86 14.57
N ILE A 266 -23.88 0.58 14.74
CA ILE A 266 -22.53 0.06 14.88
C ILE A 266 -21.85 0.02 13.50
N TRP A 267 -20.60 0.43 13.42
CA TRP A 267 -19.85 0.40 12.18
C TRP A 267 -19.29 -0.99 11.89
N TYR A 268 -19.81 -1.61 10.86
CA TYR A 268 -19.44 -2.96 10.44
C TYR A 268 -19.38 -3.07 8.91
N ALA A 269 -18.75 -4.14 8.44
CA ALA A 269 -18.90 -4.64 7.08
C ALA A 269 -18.62 -6.14 7.03
N PRO A 270 -19.33 -6.92 6.21
CA PRO A 270 -18.96 -8.30 5.95
C PRO A 270 -17.64 -8.38 5.19
N VAL A 271 -16.86 -9.43 5.44
CA VAL A 271 -15.65 -9.70 4.64
C VAL A 271 -16.06 -10.44 3.36
N ASN A 272 -15.84 -9.78 2.24
CA ASN A 272 -16.25 -10.29 0.93
C ASN A 272 -15.09 -10.95 0.18
N GLU A 273 -15.42 -11.95 -0.65
CA GLU A 273 -14.53 -12.56 -1.64
C GLU A 273 -14.70 -11.92 -3.02
N TYR A 274 -13.76 -12.15 -3.95
CA TYR A 274 -13.80 -11.56 -5.29
C TYR A 274 -14.99 -12.00 -6.16
N GLU A 275 -15.67 -13.08 -5.79
CA GLU A 275 -16.85 -13.58 -6.51
C GLU A 275 -18.04 -12.63 -6.45
N ILE A 276 -18.14 -11.76 -5.42
CA ILE A 276 -19.20 -10.74 -5.30
C ILE A 276 -19.24 -9.78 -6.50
N GLY A 277 -18.12 -9.53 -7.16
CA GLY A 277 -18.07 -8.66 -8.33
C GLY A 277 -18.59 -9.28 -9.63
N ARG A 278 -19.15 -10.50 -9.59
CA ARG A 278 -19.71 -11.21 -10.75
C ARG A 278 -21.24 -11.32 -10.75
N ALA A 279 -21.90 -10.78 -9.73
CA ALA A 279 -23.36 -10.75 -9.64
C ALA A 279 -23.98 -9.62 -10.47
#